data_f02e3ac0fa7d16d59addba12464eaac1
#
_entry.id   f02e3ac0fa7d16d59addba12464eaac1
#
_cell.length_a   1.000
_cell.length_b   1.000
_cell.length_c   1.000
_cell.angle_alpha   90.00
_cell.angle_beta   90.00
_cell.angle_gamma   90.00
#
_symmetry.space_group_name_H-M   'P 1'
#
loop_
_entity.id
_entity.type
_entity.pdbx_description
1 polymer ?
#
loop_
_entity_poly.entity_id
_entity_poly.type
_entity_poly.pdbx_seq_one_letter_code
_entity_poly.pdbx_strand_id
1 'polypeptide(L)'
;MGVGKTEVCKILKSKLDRAVFLDGDWCWDADPFIVNDETKRMVEDNICCLLNNFIRCSEYESIIFCWVMHDQSIIDGICSRLDLSECDVKKISLICSQEELCKRLEKDITNGKRQADVVERSLQRLPLYESLDTI
;
A
#
# COMPACT_ATOMS: atom_id res chain seq x y z
N MET A 1 -1.72 -7.80 4.20
CA MET A 1 -0.25 -8.02 4.03
C MET A 1 -0.04 -9.38 3.34
N GLY A 2 1.12 -9.63 2.71
CA GLY A 2 1.43 -10.96 2.15
C GLY A 2 0.79 -11.32 0.80
N VAL A 3 -0.12 -10.52 0.25
CA VAL A 3 -0.80 -10.82 -1.03
C VAL A 3 0.07 -10.55 -2.28
N GLY A 4 1.26 -9.95 -2.11
CA GLY A 4 2.18 -9.69 -3.22
C GLY A 4 2.08 -8.30 -3.84
N LYS A 5 1.52 -7.31 -3.15
CA LYS A 5 1.36 -5.94 -3.67
C LYS A 5 2.66 -5.36 -4.23
N THR A 6 3.71 -5.36 -3.44
CA THR A 6 5.01 -4.79 -3.82
C THR A 6 5.58 -5.45 -5.08
N GLU A 7 5.49 -6.78 -5.18
CA GLU A 7 5.99 -7.51 -6.36
C GLU A 7 5.15 -7.22 -7.61
N VAL A 8 3.82 -7.19 -7.48
CA VAL A 8 2.92 -6.82 -8.60
C VAL A 8 3.22 -5.39 -9.06
N CYS A 9 3.40 -4.45 -8.13
CA CYS A 9 3.71 -3.05 -8.45
C CYS A 9 5.07 -2.89 -9.15
N LYS A 10 6.09 -3.66 -8.74
CA LYS A 10 7.39 -3.68 -9.42
C LYS A 10 7.29 -4.19 -10.86
N ILE A 11 6.52 -5.26 -11.07
CA ILE A 11 6.26 -5.81 -12.42
C ILE A 11 5.49 -4.79 -13.25
N LEU A 12 4.44 -4.19 -12.70
CA LEU A 12 3.65 -3.17 -13.38
C LEU A 12 4.51 -1.97 -13.78
N LYS A 13 5.37 -1.48 -12.88
CA LYS A 13 6.32 -0.40 -13.18
C LYS A 13 7.20 -0.71 -14.38
N SER A 14 7.66 -1.96 -14.52
CA SER A 14 8.51 -2.36 -15.65
C SER A 14 7.77 -2.45 -16.99
N LYS A 15 6.44 -2.52 -16.95
CA LYS A 15 5.58 -2.64 -18.14
C LYS A 15 4.94 -1.33 -18.59
N LEU A 16 4.87 -0.35 -17.70
CA LEU A 16 4.35 0.98 -18.02
C LEU A 16 5.49 1.90 -18.44
N ASP A 17 5.18 2.78 -19.39
CA ASP A 17 6.12 3.79 -19.82
C ASP A 17 6.21 4.91 -18.78
N ARG A 18 7.42 5.41 -18.53
CA ARG A 18 7.68 6.53 -17.63
C ARG A 18 6.92 6.42 -16.28
N ALA A 19 7.06 5.27 -15.62
CA ALA A 19 6.38 4.95 -14.38
C ALA A 19 7.27 5.16 -13.14
N VAL A 20 6.67 5.69 -12.08
CA VAL A 20 7.26 5.76 -10.74
C VAL A 20 6.43 4.93 -9.77
N PHE A 21 7.09 4.26 -8.84
CA PHE A 21 6.45 3.42 -7.84
C PHE A 21 6.82 3.87 -6.42
N LEU A 22 5.80 4.02 -5.58
CA LEU A 22 5.93 4.28 -4.15
C LEU A 22 5.23 3.15 -3.36
N ASP A 23 5.98 2.53 -2.46
CA ASP A 23 5.41 1.69 -1.41
C ASP A 23 5.27 2.55 -0.14
N GLY A 24 4.08 2.57 0.45
CA GLY A 24 3.82 3.36 1.67
C GLY A 24 4.71 2.95 2.85
N ASP A 25 5.15 1.69 2.88
CA ASP A 25 6.07 1.22 3.92
C ASP A 25 7.46 1.86 3.83
N TRP A 26 7.84 2.45 2.70
CA TRP A 26 9.10 3.20 2.57
C TRP A 26 9.03 4.61 3.18
N CYS A 27 7.84 5.07 3.52
CA CYS A 27 7.63 6.41 4.07
C CYS A 27 7.83 6.48 5.58
N TRP A 28 8.07 5.35 6.22
CA TRP A 28 8.24 5.25 7.67
C TRP A 28 9.04 4.00 8.05
N ASP A 29 10.30 4.20 8.38
CA ASP A 29 11.22 3.21 8.94
C ASP A 29 11.76 3.74 10.26
N ALA A 30 11.45 3.08 11.38
CA ALA A 30 11.76 3.58 12.70
C ALA A 30 12.07 2.46 13.71
N ASP A 31 12.97 2.76 14.64
CA ASP A 31 13.27 1.95 15.81
C ASP A 31 13.37 2.85 17.06
N PRO A 32 12.46 2.73 18.05
CA PRO A 32 11.29 1.82 18.07
C PRO A 32 10.20 2.22 17.08
N PHE A 33 9.48 1.22 16.56
CA PHE A 33 8.34 1.44 15.68
C PHE A 33 7.06 1.67 16.50
N ILE A 34 6.70 2.94 16.68
CA ILE A 34 5.60 3.36 17.54
C ILE A 34 4.40 3.74 16.67
N VAL A 35 3.27 3.07 16.88
CA VAL A 35 2.01 3.33 16.16
C VAL A 35 1.02 4.02 17.10
N ASN A 36 0.71 5.28 16.80
CA ASN A 36 -0.31 6.08 17.47
C ASN A 36 -0.91 7.09 16.47
N ASP A 37 -1.83 7.93 16.92
CA ASP A 37 -2.51 8.90 16.04
C ASP A 37 -1.54 9.92 15.43
N GLU A 38 -0.50 10.29 16.15
CA GLU A 38 0.51 11.23 15.66
C GLU A 38 1.36 10.60 14.54
N THR A 39 1.85 9.38 14.74
CA THR A 39 2.67 8.68 13.74
C THR A 39 1.87 8.24 12.52
N LYS A 40 0.59 7.91 12.70
CA LYS A 40 -0.32 7.65 11.57
C LYS A 40 -0.50 8.90 10.70
N ARG A 41 -0.72 10.07 11.30
CA ARG A 41 -0.80 11.33 10.55
C ARG A 41 0.51 11.66 9.86
N MET A 42 1.62 11.47 10.55
CA MET A 42 2.96 11.70 9.99
C MET A 42 3.20 10.87 8.73
N VAL A 43 2.90 9.56 8.74
CA VAL A 43 3.11 8.70 7.56
C VAL A 43 2.18 9.06 6.41
N GLU A 44 0.93 9.41 6.70
CA GLU A 44 0.00 9.89 5.67
C GLU A 44 0.48 11.21 5.04
N ASP A 45 1.02 12.13 5.84
CA ASP A 45 1.64 13.37 5.35
C ASP A 45 2.82 13.08 4.43
N ASN A 46 3.69 12.14 4.82
CA ASN A 46 4.83 11.72 4.01
C ASN A 46 4.37 11.14 2.67
N ILE A 47 3.39 10.24 2.70
CA ILE A 47 2.82 9.61 1.50
C ILE A 47 2.23 10.66 0.56
N CYS A 48 1.37 11.54 1.07
CA CYS A 48 0.71 12.55 0.27
C CYS A 48 1.70 13.56 -0.32
N CYS A 49 2.72 13.94 0.44
CA CYS A 49 3.79 14.81 -0.04
C CYS A 49 4.53 14.19 -1.22
N LEU A 50 4.95 12.94 -1.10
CA LEU A 50 5.68 12.25 -2.17
C LEU A 50 4.79 12.02 -3.39
N LEU A 51 3.55 11.58 -3.22
CA LEU A 51 2.63 11.38 -4.34
C LEU A 51 2.34 12.68 -5.09
N ASN A 52 2.10 13.78 -4.39
CA ASN A 52 1.91 15.09 -5.03
C ASN A 52 3.17 15.57 -5.78
N ASN A 53 4.35 15.27 -5.26
CA ASN A 53 5.59 15.59 -5.97
C ASN A 53 5.70 14.79 -7.28
N PHE A 54 5.33 13.53 -7.29
CA PHE A 54 5.30 12.73 -8.51
C PHE A 54 4.23 13.22 -9.50
N ILE A 55 3.03 13.57 -9.02
CA ILE A 55 1.94 14.11 -9.86
C ILE A 55 2.37 15.39 -10.57
N ARG A 56 3.10 16.27 -9.89
CA ARG A 56 3.60 17.52 -10.47
C ARG A 56 4.79 17.34 -11.41
N CYS A 57 5.47 16.21 -11.34
CA CYS A 57 6.64 15.93 -12.17
C CYS A 57 6.21 15.50 -13.57
N SER A 58 6.52 16.29 -14.59
CA SER A 58 6.14 16.00 -15.97
C SER A 58 6.87 14.82 -16.61
N GLU A 59 7.91 14.32 -15.94
CA GLU A 59 8.69 13.17 -16.44
C GLU A 59 7.97 11.82 -16.28
N TYR A 60 6.97 11.73 -15.39
CA TYR A 60 6.25 10.49 -15.13
C TYR A 60 4.80 10.55 -15.61
N GLU A 61 4.40 9.55 -16.39
CA GLU A 61 3.04 9.40 -16.91
C GLU A 61 2.20 8.46 -16.05
N SER A 62 2.85 7.55 -15.32
CA SER A 62 2.18 6.59 -14.47
C SER A 62 2.75 6.61 -13.07
N ILE A 63 1.88 6.73 -12.09
CA ILE A 63 2.23 6.68 -10.66
C ILE A 63 1.58 5.45 -10.08
N ILE A 64 2.37 4.57 -9.50
CA ILE A 64 1.92 3.36 -8.85
C ILE A 64 2.14 3.53 -7.36
N PHE A 65 1.09 3.35 -6.58
CA PHE A 65 1.15 3.41 -5.13
C PHE A 65 0.55 2.16 -4.52
N CYS A 66 1.22 1.57 -3.56
CA CYS A 66 0.65 0.50 -2.74
C CYS A 66 0.90 0.73 -1.26
N TRP A 67 -0.07 0.33 -0.47
CA TRP A 67 0.02 0.33 0.99
C TRP A 67 -1.03 -0.60 1.59
N VAL A 68 -1.02 -0.78 2.92
CA VAL A 68 -2.07 -1.53 3.63
C VAL A 68 -3.24 -0.58 3.91
N MET A 69 -4.22 -0.57 3.03
CA MET A 69 -5.41 0.27 3.10
C MET A 69 -6.65 -0.62 3.23
N HIS A 70 -6.92 -1.09 4.45
CA HIS A 70 -8.01 -2.01 4.74
C HIS A 70 -9.33 -1.33 5.11
N ASP A 71 -9.32 0.00 5.18
CA ASP A 71 -10.48 0.83 5.48
C ASP A 71 -10.64 1.87 4.36
N GLN A 72 -11.90 2.08 3.93
CA GLN A 72 -12.20 3.04 2.87
C GLN A 72 -11.78 4.45 3.24
N SER A 73 -11.88 4.83 4.53
CA SER A 73 -11.47 6.15 5.00
C SER A 73 -9.99 6.45 4.77
N ILE A 74 -9.11 5.42 4.79
CA ILE A 74 -7.68 5.59 4.50
C ILE A 74 -7.50 5.95 3.02
N ILE A 75 -8.18 5.24 2.13
CA ILE A 75 -8.13 5.49 0.68
C ILE A 75 -8.67 6.89 0.37
N ASP A 76 -9.84 7.21 0.89
CA ASP A 76 -10.50 8.50 0.65
C ASP A 76 -9.70 9.66 1.26
N GLY A 77 -9.13 9.46 2.45
CA GLY A 77 -8.27 10.42 3.12
C GLY A 77 -7.03 10.77 2.31
N ILE A 78 -6.35 9.77 1.75
CA ILE A 78 -5.20 9.99 0.87
C ILE A 78 -5.64 10.68 -0.43
N CYS A 79 -6.65 10.14 -1.12
CA CYS A 79 -7.14 10.71 -2.39
C CYS A 79 -7.58 12.16 -2.24
N SER A 80 -8.24 12.52 -1.14
CA SER A 80 -8.70 13.90 -0.89
C SER A 80 -7.57 14.92 -0.75
N ARG A 81 -6.35 14.46 -0.46
CA ARG A 81 -5.15 15.29 -0.27
C ARG A 81 -4.26 15.36 -1.49
N LEU A 82 -4.59 14.64 -2.57
CA LEU A 82 -3.84 14.60 -3.82
C LEU A 82 -4.50 15.51 -4.86
N ASP A 83 -3.66 16.14 -5.67
CA ASP A 83 -4.11 16.89 -6.86
C ASP A 83 -4.38 15.91 -8.02
N LEU A 84 -5.58 15.35 -8.03
CA LEU A 84 -6.01 14.34 -8.99
C LEU A 84 -6.82 14.91 -10.17
N SER A 85 -6.87 16.24 -10.33
CA SER A 85 -7.71 16.91 -11.33
C SER A 85 -7.45 16.48 -12.77
N GLU A 86 -6.20 16.12 -13.08
CA GLU A 86 -5.80 15.64 -14.41
C GLU A 86 -5.36 14.17 -14.40
N CYS A 87 -5.73 13.41 -13.35
CA CYS A 87 -5.36 12.02 -13.19
C CYS A 87 -6.54 11.08 -13.47
N ASP A 88 -6.29 10.01 -14.22
CA ASP A 88 -7.19 8.85 -14.26
C ASP A 88 -6.81 7.90 -13.12
N VAL A 89 -7.63 7.86 -12.07
CA VAL A 89 -7.36 7.10 -10.85
C VAL A 89 -8.01 5.74 -10.88
N LYS A 90 -7.21 4.69 -10.71
CA LYS A 90 -7.68 3.31 -10.58
C LYS A 90 -7.36 2.79 -9.19
N LYS A 91 -8.40 2.43 -8.45
CA LYS A 91 -8.29 1.81 -7.12
C LYS A 91 -8.44 0.30 -7.28
N ILE A 92 -7.41 -0.47 -6.88
CA ILE A 92 -7.35 -1.92 -7.11
C ILE A 92 -7.05 -2.61 -5.79
N SER A 93 -7.85 -3.62 -5.44
CA SER A 93 -7.57 -4.54 -4.35
C SER A 93 -6.98 -5.85 -4.85
N LEU A 94 -5.84 -6.23 -4.29
CA LEU A 94 -5.29 -7.57 -4.50
C LEU A 94 -5.80 -8.48 -3.39
N ILE A 95 -6.50 -9.53 -3.76
CA ILE A 95 -7.04 -10.54 -2.86
C ILE A 95 -6.41 -11.90 -3.15
N CYS A 96 -6.35 -12.75 -2.15
CA CYS A 96 -6.00 -14.16 -2.29
C CYS A 96 -6.81 -14.97 -1.29
N SER A 97 -6.85 -16.30 -1.46
CA SER A 97 -7.50 -17.18 -0.49
C SER A 97 -6.80 -17.11 0.87
N GLN A 98 -7.55 -17.39 1.93
CA GLN A 98 -7.02 -17.44 3.29
C GLN A 98 -5.88 -18.46 3.40
N GLU A 99 -6.02 -19.61 2.75
CA GLU A 99 -5.00 -20.68 2.74
C GLU A 99 -3.69 -20.20 2.09
N GLU A 100 -3.76 -19.55 0.95
CA GLU A 100 -2.58 -19.04 0.24
C GLU A 100 -1.91 -17.91 1.04
N LEU A 101 -2.71 -17.03 1.65
CA LEU A 101 -2.19 -15.96 2.51
C LEU A 101 -1.41 -16.52 3.69
N CYS A 102 -1.97 -17.54 4.38
CA CYS A 102 -1.29 -18.20 5.49
C CYS A 102 0.04 -18.82 5.06
N LYS A 103 0.07 -19.55 3.94
CA LYS A 103 1.31 -20.16 3.40
C LYS A 103 2.40 -19.12 3.14
N ARG A 104 2.05 -18.01 2.53
CA ARG A 104 3.00 -16.92 2.23
C ARG A 104 3.53 -16.25 3.48
N LEU A 105 2.67 -15.97 4.45
CA LEU A 105 3.07 -15.34 5.70
C LEU A 105 3.91 -16.25 6.58
N GLU A 106 3.59 -17.54 6.65
CA GLU A 106 4.37 -18.55 7.37
C GLU A 106 5.77 -18.68 6.76
N LYS A 107 5.88 -18.67 5.43
CA LYS A 107 7.17 -18.66 4.74
C LYS A 107 7.98 -17.42 5.08
N ASP A 108 7.35 -16.24 5.11
CA ASP A 108 8.00 -14.98 5.48
C ASP A 108 8.48 -14.99 6.93
N ILE A 109 7.71 -15.56 7.86
CA ILE A 109 8.11 -15.74 9.27
C ILE A 109 9.33 -16.67 9.37
N THR A 110 9.28 -17.84 8.71
CA THR A 110 10.38 -18.81 8.68
C THR A 110 11.68 -18.20 8.14
N ASN A 111 11.57 -17.30 7.15
CA ASN A 111 12.71 -16.59 6.55
C ASN A 111 13.12 -15.34 7.35
N GLY A 112 12.52 -15.07 8.52
CA GLY A 112 12.83 -13.90 9.36
C GLY A 112 12.35 -12.56 8.82
N LYS A 113 11.50 -12.54 7.80
CA LYS A 113 10.98 -11.30 7.18
C LYS A 113 9.83 -10.66 7.96
N ARG A 114 9.12 -11.43 8.79
CA ARG A 114 7.93 -11.00 9.54
C ARG A 114 7.87 -11.61 10.93
N GLN A 115 7.15 -10.94 11.83
CA GLN A 115 6.84 -11.47 13.17
C GLN A 115 5.63 -12.40 13.13
N ALA A 116 5.52 -13.30 14.12
CA ALA A 116 4.48 -14.35 14.16
C ALA A 116 3.04 -13.82 14.25
N ASP A 117 2.82 -12.64 14.84
CA ASP A 117 1.51 -12.01 14.98
C ASP A 117 0.91 -11.49 13.65
N VAL A 118 1.71 -11.42 12.60
CA VAL A 118 1.27 -10.92 11.28
C VAL A 118 0.20 -11.79 10.64
N VAL A 119 0.22 -13.10 10.88
CA VAL A 119 -0.79 -14.03 10.33
C VAL A 119 -2.18 -13.67 10.83
N GLU A 120 -2.35 -13.58 12.16
CA GLU A 120 -3.64 -13.24 12.77
C GLU A 120 -4.15 -11.86 12.30
N ARG A 121 -3.31 -10.84 12.35
CA ARG A 121 -3.67 -9.49 11.89
C ARG A 121 -4.07 -9.46 10.42
N SER A 122 -3.40 -10.22 9.58
CA SER A 122 -3.70 -10.27 8.15
C SER A 122 -5.00 -11.01 7.85
N LEU A 123 -5.29 -12.08 8.58
CA LEU A 123 -6.56 -12.81 8.47
C LEU A 123 -7.75 -11.97 8.94
N GLN A 124 -7.60 -11.22 10.02
CA GLN A 124 -8.65 -10.30 10.51
C GLN A 124 -8.98 -9.20 9.50
N ARG A 125 -8.01 -8.76 8.71
CA ARG A 125 -8.18 -7.70 7.71
C ARG A 125 -8.69 -8.21 6.36
N LEU A 126 -8.53 -9.50 6.07
CA LEU A 126 -8.89 -10.05 4.76
C LEU A 126 -10.35 -9.77 4.35
N PRO A 127 -11.36 -9.98 5.22
CA PRO A 127 -12.76 -9.67 4.87
C PRO A 127 -13.03 -8.18 4.62
N LEU A 128 -12.24 -7.29 5.20
CA LEU A 128 -12.44 -5.84 5.07
C LEU A 128 -12.21 -5.36 3.64
N TYR A 129 -11.36 -6.05 2.88
CA TYR A 129 -11.09 -5.69 1.49
C TYR A 129 -12.26 -5.91 0.54
N GLU A 130 -13.22 -6.79 0.92
CA GLU A 130 -14.43 -7.04 0.12
C GLU A 130 -15.41 -5.87 0.15
N SER A 131 -15.34 -5.01 1.17
CA SER A 131 -16.20 -3.83 1.33
C SER A 131 -15.62 -2.55 0.75
N LEU A 132 -14.41 -2.58 0.18
CA LEU A 132 -13.76 -1.42 -0.39
C LEU A 132 -14.31 -1.09 -1.78
N ASP A 133 -14.42 0.20 -2.09
CA ASP A 133 -14.71 0.69 -3.44
C ASP A 133 -13.46 0.60 -4.33
N THR A 134 -13.18 -0.62 -4.77
CA THR A 134 -12.02 -0.99 -5.60
C THR A 134 -12.39 -2.02 -6.65
N ILE A 135 -11.54 -2.14 -7.64
CA ILE A 135 -11.65 -3.17 -8.67
C ILE A 135 -11.07 -4.49 -8.17
#